data_c34c4c2232a3954c04068a02c37f0381
#
_entry.id   c34c4c2232a3954c04068a02c37f0381
#
_cell.length_a   1.000
_cell.length_b   1.000
_cell.length_c   1.000
_cell.angle_alpha   90.00
_cell.angle_beta   90.00
_cell.angle_gamma   90.00
#
_symmetry.space_group_name_H-M   'P 1'
#
loop_
_entity.id
_entity.type
_entity.pdbx_description
1 polymer ?
#
loop_
_entity_poly.entity_id
_entity_poly.type
_entity_poly.pdbx_seq_one_letter_code
_entity_poly.pdbx_strand_id
1 'polypeptide(L)'
;MKTNKTLAQKLCLLGLVSLLSYTAALLAALCFLVLLPGCSLGEKVDREPVQTLECTRPASLSGLYPTGGSVVLISWADYESGRTTVQLVDAEADTVKREVTLDGVWDTKRQALAHGFALCDRETNRWKLLDDALTETGSFDAENVDGFFSYDGESYYFLRDGVLHCQNVAGGEAQPVTALSQLRFAELTAYDAASGRMAALFRLSPYGSVCGTAVFDPETGAISLLQEQRYQVMLAPAGGMSLLAFDNDKMGYSALCGSGDTFWFADASLFLDAGGALYAVGDAEELIGVGTGRTTLYNVGESITACDLTANGIAGEMYDCCVLPEAGLLVGGMYENGAFRLYVIDPAQLTFEPVASAVSVPSPLTVNETLLQAYWSALNGLPVAESLQEARQQADVLEQRYGVRILLSSQCREAAELSSYPITLSDTMDTEAELNGVRAVLAAMDRSFALYPEGFLAQFRNRAGEGGLCFLLGAHIDSDYGVVGCTYDSADWQYIALDVQADYMREGTVCHEIWHATENEILSRDYTTFNWDDWNALNPAGFTYWNDSGDYDRYDARWTMFDNGEGVYFVDSYAKLAAQEDRARIMEYFMVHEDEAGLLIQSDAIRQKLTWMCRAVRECFDTAGWGTPRWEKLL
;
A
#
# COMPACT_ATOMS: atom_id res chain seq x y z
N MET A 1 -50.27 -64.16 -39.73
CA MET A 1 -49.01 -63.60 -40.30
C MET A 1 -49.02 -62.09 -40.51
N LYS A 2 -49.65 -61.31 -39.63
CA LYS A 2 -49.69 -59.84 -39.75
C LYS A 2 -49.01 -59.06 -38.60
N THR A 3 -48.45 -59.71 -37.60
CA THR A 3 -47.89 -59.08 -36.39
C THR A 3 -46.36 -58.92 -36.39
N ASN A 4 -45.59 -59.57 -37.29
CA ASN A 4 -44.16 -59.45 -37.28
C ASN A 4 -43.53 -58.31 -38.13
N LYS A 5 -44.30 -57.71 -39.04
CA LYS A 5 -43.83 -56.59 -39.87
C LYS A 5 -43.75 -55.27 -39.08
N THR A 6 -44.63 -55.08 -38.07
CA THR A 6 -44.69 -53.86 -37.27
C THR A 6 -43.58 -53.79 -36.24
N LEU A 7 -43.07 -54.92 -35.71
CA LEU A 7 -41.98 -54.94 -34.74
C LEU A 7 -40.63 -54.64 -35.41
N ALA A 8 -40.42 -55.25 -36.62
CA ALA A 8 -39.19 -55.00 -37.39
C ALA A 8 -39.07 -53.53 -37.85
N GLN A 9 -40.23 -52.90 -38.26
CA GLN A 9 -40.25 -51.47 -38.59
C GLN A 9 -39.98 -50.53 -37.36
N LYS A 10 -40.50 -50.91 -36.19
CA LYS A 10 -40.19 -50.14 -34.95
C LYS A 10 -38.75 -50.31 -34.50
N LEU A 11 -38.16 -51.46 -34.65
CA LEU A 11 -36.72 -51.67 -34.33
C LEU A 11 -35.79 -50.97 -35.32
N CYS A 12 -36.14 -50.93 -36.63
CA CYS A 12 -35.39 -50.12 -37.59
C CYS A 12 -35.53 -48.64 -37.34
N LEU A 13 -36.72 -48.15 -36.92
CA LEU A 13 -36.91 -46.72 -36.60
C LEU A 13 -36.15 -46.31 -35.35
N LEU A 14 -36.13 -47.17 -34.29
CA LEU A 14 -35.32 -46.96 -33.08
C LEU A 14 -33.82 -47.00 -33.38
N GLY A 15 -33.33 -47.87 -34.24
CA GLY A 15 -31.94 -47.90 -34.70
C GLY A 15 -31.55 -46.65 -35.48
N LEU A 16 -32.44 -46.13 -36.34
CA LEU A 16 -32.21 -44.88 -37.09
C LEU A 16 -32.19 -43.64 -36.20
N VAL A 17 -33.09 -43.60 -35.20
CA VAL A 17 -33.13 -42.50 -34.21
C VAL A 17 -31.89 -42.50 -33.33
N SER A 18 -31.42 -43.66 -32.89
CA SER A 18 -30.16 -43.79 -32.14
C SER A 18 -28.93 -43.34 -32.99
N LEU A 19 -28.89 -43.76 -34.25
CA LEU A 19 -27.78 -43.39 -35.16
C LEU A 19 -27.79 -41.86 -35.43
N LEU A 20 -28.94 -41.27 -35.66
CA LEU A 20 -29.09 -39.82 -35.84
C LEU A 20 -28.76 -39.03 -34.55
N SER A 21 -29.08 -39.56 -33.36
CA SER A 21 -28.70 -38.95 -32.10
C SER A 21 -27.19 -39.03 -31.86
N TYR A 22 -26.53 -40.14 -32.22
CA TYR A 22 -25.08 -40.27 -32.11
C TYR A 22 -24.34 -39.40 -33.10
N THR A 23 -24.81 -39.27 -34.36
CA THR A 23 -24.20 -38.37 -35.36
C THR A 23 -24.44 -36.88 -34.99
N ALA A 24 -25.58 -36.53 -34.43
CA ALA A 24 -25.82 -35.15 -33.94
C ALA A 24 -24.94 -34.81 -32.71
N ALA A 25 -24.74 -35.76 -31.81
CA ALA A 25 -23.83 -35.59 -30.66
C ALA A 25 -22.37 -35.47 -31.10
N LEU A 26 -21.94 -36.28 -32.13
CA LEU A 26 -20.59 -36.19 -32.71
C LEU A 26 -20.37 -34.89 -33.47
N LEU A 27 -21.37 -34.42 -34.22
CA LEU A 27 -21.31 -33.10 -34.86
C LEU A 27 -21.30 -31.94 -33.90
N ALA A 28 -22.08 -32.04 -32.80
CA ALA A 28 -22.05 -31.04 -31.72
C ALA A 28 -20.69 -31.01 -31.02
N ALA A 29 -20.10 -32.20 -30.75
CA ALA A 29 -18.77 -32.31 -30.18
C ALA A 29 -17.66 -31.77 -31.12
N LEU A 30 -17.78 -32.05 -32.45
CA LEU A 30 -16.88 -31.47 -33.43
C LEU A 30 -17.06 -29.94 -33.60
N CYS A 31 -18.29 -29.45 -33.56
CA CYS A 31 -18.55 -28.01 -33.55
C CYS A 31 -18.05 -27.35 -32.26
N PHE A 32 -18.14 -28.01 -31.11
CA PHE A 32 -17.55 -27.51 -29.84
C PHE A 32 -16.01 -27.47 -29.91
N LEU A 33 -15.38 -28.44 -30.53
CA LEU A 33 -13.92 -28.47 -30.78
C LEU A 33 -13.45 -27.40 -31.79
N VAL A 34 -14.30 -26.99 -32.73
CA VAL A 34 -13.99 -25.93 -33.71
C VAL A 34 -14.35 -24.53 -33.22
N LEU A 35 -15.19 -24.44 -32.15
CA LEU A 35 -15.61 -23.17 -31.54
C LEU A 35 -14.86 -22.84 -30.25
N LEU A 36 -13.87 -23.65 -29.83
CA LEU A 36 -12.94 -23.22 -28.80
C LEU A 36 -12.00 -22.17 -29.41
N PRO A 37 -12.09 -20.90 -29.04
CA PRO A 37 -11.06 -19.95 -29.43
C PRO A 37 -9.78 -20.37 -28.70
N GLY A 38 -8.79 -20.86 -29.41
CA GLY A 38 -7.48 -21.15 -28.83
C GLY A 38 -6.76 -22.42 -29.22
N CYS A 39 -7.34 -23.33 -30.04
CA CYS A 39 -6.55 -24.37 -30.67
C CYS A 39 -6.14 -23.93 -32.08
N SER A 40 -5.26 -22.95 -32.20
CA SER A 40 -4.42 -22.90 -33.36
C SER A 40 -3.46 -24.08 -33.29
N LEU A 41 -3.59 -25.03 -34.21
CA LEU A 41 -2.49 -25.90 -34.60
C LEU A 41 -1.45 -25.03 -35.33
N GLY A 42 -0.93 -24.00 -34.62
CA GLY A 42 0.26 -23.29 -35.02
C GLY A 42 1.42 -24.28 -34.96
N GLU A 43 2.23 -24.34 -35.98
CA GLU A 43 3.55 -24.95 -35.88
C GLU A 43 4.17 -24.51 -34.57
N LYS A 44 4.54 -25.44 -33.69
CA LYS A 44 5.34 -25.14 -32.51
C LYS A 44 6.59 -24.43 -33.02
N VAL A 45 6.65 -23.13 -32.83
CA VAL A 45 7.87 -22.39 -33.01
C VAL A 45 8.86 -22.97 -32.01
N ASP A 46 9.98 -23.49 -32.50
CA ASP A 46 11.04 -24.08 -31.71
C ASP A 46 11.75 -22.90 -31.01
N ARG A 47 11.25 -22.49 -29.85
CA ARG A 47 11.77 -21.38 -29.03
C ARG A 47 12.55 -21.93 -27.85
N GLU A 48 13.55 -21.21 -27.43
CA GLU A 48 14.15 -21.44 -26.11
C GLU A 48 13.16 -21.03 -25.03
N PRO A 49 13.13 -21.75 -23.88
CA PRO A 49 12.20 -21.44 -22.76
C PRO A 49 12.36 -20.02 -22.22
N VAL A 50 13.56 -19.46 -22.30
CA VAL A 50 13.91 -18.11 -21.83
C VAL A 50 14.82 -17.46 -22.88
N GLN A 51 14.46 -16.24 -23.32
CA GLN A 51 15.22 -15.42 -24.25
C GLN A 51 15.45 -14.04 -23.70
N THR A 52 16.62 -13.46 -23.91
CA THR A 52 16.91 -12.07 -23.54
C THR A 52 16.46 -11.14 -24.66
N LEU A 53 15.77 -10.04 -24.32
CA LEU A 53 15.46 -8.98 -25.28
C LEU A 53 16.65 -8.01 -25.41
N GLU A 54 17.00 -7.67 -26.63
CA GLU A 54 18.12 -6.78 -26.99
C GLU A 54 17.78 -5.28 -26.83
N CYS A 55 16.50 -4.94 -26.57
CA CYS A 55 16.01 -3.55 -26.49
C CYS A 55 16.32 -2.84 -25.17
N THR A 56 17.12 -3.42 -24.28
CA THR A 56 17.47 -2.85 -22.96
C THR A 56 18.16 -1.49 -23.07
N ARG A 57 17.95 -0.63 -22.08
CA ARG A 57 18.54 0.71 -21.98
C ARG A 57 19.38 0.82 -20.68
N PRO A 58 20.44 1.66 -20.68
CA PRO A 58 21.18 1.99 -19.46
C PRO A 58 20.38 2.98 -18.59
N ALA A 59 19.18 2.59 -18.17
CA ALA A 59 18.23 3.37 -17.41
C ALA A 59 17.42 2.42 -16.50
N SER A 60 16.67 2.96 -15.55
CA SER A 60 15.81 2.17 -14.69
C SER A 60 14.54 1.75 -15.43
N LEU A 61 14.16 0.48 -15.31
CA LEU A 61 12.88 -0.01 -15.82
C LEU A 61 11.77 0.64 -14.98
N SER A 62 10.89 1.38 -15.61
CA SER A 62 9.75 2.05 -14.96
C SER A 62 8.46 1.22 -15.04
N GLY A 63 8.31 0.37 -16.05
CA GLY A 63 7.19 -0.56 -16.15
C GLY A 63 7.11 -1.33 -17.45
N LEU A 64 6.37 -2.44 -17.37
CA LEU A 64 6.01 -3.33 -18.47
C LEU A 64 4.49 -3.38 -18.62
N TYR A 65 3.96 -3.21 -19.82
CA TYR A 65 2.54 -3.19 -20.10
C TYR A 65 2.18 -3.97 -21.36
N PRO A 66 1.27 -4.98 -21.30
CA PRO A 66 0.84 -5.73 -22.49
C PRO A 66 -0.06 -4.85 -23.35
N THR A 67 0.17 -4.86 -24.68
CA THR A 67 -0.59 -4.02 -25.61
C THR A 67 -1.45 -4.83 -26.60
N GLY A 68 -1.33 -6.16 -26.57
CA GLY A 68 -2.00 -7.11 -27.46
C GLY A 68 -1.02 -7.88 -28.35
N GLY A 69 -1.40 -9.08 -28.71
CA GLY A 69 -0.55 -10.01 -29.44
C GLY A 69 0.75 -10.32 -28.71
N SER A 70 1.88 -10.17 -29.40
CA SER A 70 3.24 -10.31 -28.84
C SER A 70 3.87 -8.98 -28.46
N VAL A 71 3.13 -7.87 -28.45
CA VAL A 71 3.69 -6.53 -28.23
C VAL A 71 3.57 -6.10 -26.78
N VAL A 72 4.68 -5.63 -26.25
CA VAL A 72 4.79 -5.04 -24.90
C VAL A 72 5.22 -3.59 -24.99
N LEU A 73 4.61 -2.73 -24.18
CA LEU A 73 5.11 -1.39 -23.91
C LEU A 73 6.11 -1.48 -22.76
N ILE A 74 7.29 -0.89 -22.96
CA ILE A 74 8.37 -0.83 -21.99
C ILE A 74 8.70 0.63 -21.75
N SER A 75 8.75 1.04 -20.49
CA SER A 75 9.17 2.39 -20.10
C SER A 75 10.46 2.36 -19.29
N TRP A 76 11.38 3.26 -19.62
CA TRP A 76 12.69 3.41 -19.01
C TRP A 76 12.86 4.82 -18.48
N ALA A 77 13.08 4.94 -17.18
CA ALA A 77 13.35 6.22 -16.53
C ALA A 77 14.86 6.45 -16.39
N ASP A 78 15.35 7.54 -16.93
CA ASP A 78 16.70 8.03 -16.72
C ASP A 78 16.66 9.21 -15.76
N TYR A 79 16.93 8.95 -14.49
CA TYR A 79 16.89 9.94 -13.43
C TYR A 79 18.02 10.97 -13.53
N GLU A 80 19.16 10.64 -14.19
CA GLU A 80 20.27 11.59 -14.39
C GLU A 80 19.92 12.64 -15.44
N SER A 81 19.33 12.23 -16.55
CA SER A 81 18.91 13.17 -17.61
C SER A 81 17.52 13.75 -17.41
N GLY A 82 16.73 13.20 -16.44
CA GLY A 82 15.34 13.58 -16.20
C GLY A 82 14.42 13.24 -17.40
N ARG A 83 14.61 12.08 -18.03
CA ARG A 83 13.87 11.66 -19.22
C ARG A 83 13.32 10.25 -19.09
N THR A 84 12.22 10.01 -19.79
CA THR A 84 11.64 8.67 -19.94
C THR A 84 11.60 8.26 -21.40
N THR A 85 12.14 7.08 -21.70
CA THR A 85 12.03 6.44 -23.01
C THR A 85 10.96 5.36 -22.97
N VAL A 86 9.99 5.45 -23.87
CA VAL A 86 8.89 4.50 -24.02
C VAL A 86 9.04 3.75 -25.34
N GLN A 87 8.97 2.43 -25.29
CA GLN A 87 9.14 1.55 -26.44
C GLN A 87 7.94 0.62 -26.62
N LEU A 88 7.51 0.40 -27.83
CA LEU A 88 6.67 -0.74 -28.23
C LEU A 88 7.56 -1.80 -28.83
N VAL A 89 7.63 -2.95 -28.18
CA VAL A 89 8.54 -4.05 -28.55
C VAL A 89 7.72 -5.29 -28.89
N ASP A 90 8.01 -5.89 -30.00
CA ASP A 90 7.52 -7.23 -30.34
C ASP A 90 8.40 -8.25 -29.62
N ALA A 91 7.88 -8.88 -28.60
CA ALA A 91 8.61 -9.82 -27.75
C ALA A 91 8.94 -11.14 -28.49
N GLU A 92 8.15 -11.52 -29.49
CA GLU A 92 8.41 -12.71 -30.30
C GLU A 92 9.53 -12.49 -31.30
N ALA A 93 9.56 -11.31 -31.93
CA ALA A 93 10.50 -10.97 -32.97
C ALA A 93 11.76 -10.26 -32.45
N ASP A 94 11.80 -9.92 -31.15
CA ASP A 94 12.83 -9.09 -30.52
C ASP A 94 13.10 -7.80 -31.33
N THR A 95 12.02 -7.07 -31.63
CA THR A 95 12.13 -5.86 -32.48
C THR A 95 11.40 -4.69 -31.85
N VAL A 96 12.07 -3.54 -31.75
CA VAL A 96 11.44 -2.27 -31.36
C VAL A 96 10.61 -1.77 -32.54
N LYS A 97 9.28 -1.82 -32.40
CA LYS A 97 8.33 -1.29 -33.38
C LYS A 97 8.26 0.24 -33.35
N ARG A 98 8.34 0.80 -32.16
CA ARG A 98 8.29 2.26 -31.97
C ARG A 98 9.00 2.67 -30.70
N GLU A 99 9.53 3.87 -30.69
CA GLU A 99 10.21 4.47 -29.55
C GLU A 99 9.93 5.98 -29.52
N VAL A 100 9.73 6.50 -28.32
CA VAL A 100 9.64 7.94 -28.02
C VAL A 100 10.40 8.26 -26.75
N THR A 101 11.06 9.42 -26.71
CA THR A 101 11.68 9.93 -25.50
C THR A 101 10.93 11.18 -25.06
N LEU A 102 10.47 11.17 -23.81
CA LEU A 102 9.71 12.23 -23.17
C LEU A 102 10.60 12.98 -22.18
N ASP A 103 10.41 14.29 -22.08
CA ASP A 103 11.01 15.06 -21.00
C ASP A 103 10.23 14.80 -19.69
N GLY A 104 10.94 14.60 -18.59
CA GLY A 104 10.38 14.19 -17.29
C GLY A 104 10.55 12.70 -16.99
N VAL A 105 10.41 12.36 -15.71
CA VAL A 105 10.39 10.97 -15.21
C VAL A 105 8.94 10.53 -15.09
N TRP A 106 8.54 9.56 -15.87
CA TRP A 106 7.17 9.10 -16.03
C TRP A 106 7.05 7.61 -15.76
N ASP A 107 6.12 7.23 -14.88
CA ASP A 107 5.78 5.84 -14.59
C ASP A 107 4.60 5.38 -15.46
N THR A 108 4.61 4.11 -15.85
CA THR A 108 3.51 3.54 -16.61
C THR A 108 2.43 3.00 -15.68
N LYS A 109 1.18 3.42 -15.87
CA LYS A 109 0.06 2.82 -15.15
C LYS A 109 -0.40 1.54 -15.86
N ARG A 110 -0.48 0.45 -15.12
CA ARG A 110 -1.00 -0.84 -15.63
C ARG A 110 -2.52 -0.82 -15.68
N GLN A 111 -3.06 -0.26 -16.73
CA GLN A 111 -4.49 -0.19 -16.95
C GLN A 111 -4.80 -0.21 -18.44
N ALA A 112 -5.79 -1.03 -18.83
CA ALA A 112 -6.30 -1.01 -20.18
C ALA A 112 -7.13 0.27 -20.44
N LEU A 113 -6.76 1.03 -21.45
CA LEU A 113 -7.56 2.11 -22.02
C LEU A 113 -8.09 1.69 -23.39
N ALA A 114 -9.20 2.28 -23.83
CA ALA A 114 -9.76 2.02 -25.16
C ALA A 114 -8.76 2.33 -26.27
N HIS A 115 -7.94 3.35 -26.06
CA HIS A 115 -6.91 3.79 -27.00
C HIS A 115 -5.72 4.35 -26.23
N GLY A 116 -4.56 3.73 -26.39
CA GLY A 116 -3.29 4.25 -25.91
C GLY A 116 -2.96 3.94 -24.44
N PHE A 117 -2.13 4.80 -23.85
CA PHE A 117 -1.45 4.57 -22.59
C PHE A 117 -1.46 5.81 -21.71
N ALA A 118 -1.47 5.60 -20.41
CA ALA A 118 -1.32 6.66 -19.40
C ALA A 118 0.04 6.51 -18.69
N LEU A 119 0.78 7.61 -18.61
CA LEU A 119 2.02 7.74 -17.86
C LEU A 119 1.82 8.79 -16.78
N CYS A 120 2.32 8.55 -15.57
CA CYS A 120 2.22 9.49 -14.48
C CYS A 120 3.59 9.98 -13.99
N ASP A 121 3.62 11.23 -13.58
CA ASP A 121 4.69 11.82 -12.79
C ASP A 121 4.21 11.92 -11.34
N ARG A 122 4.80 11.12 -10.45
CA ARG A 122 4.41 11.03 -9.05
C ARG A 122 4.79 12.26 -8.23
N GLU A 123 5.81 13.00 -8.66
CA GLU A 123 6.26 14.20 -7.96
C GLU A 123 5.29 15.37 -8.17
N THR A 124 4.77 15.49 -9.40
CA THR A 124 3.88 16.60 -9.79
C THR A 124 2.41 16.20 -9.85
N ASN A 125 2.06 14.93 -9.60
CA ASN A 125 0.72 14.38 -9.76
C ASN A 125 0.13 14.62 -11.16
N ARG A 126 0.96 14.54 -12.16
CA ARG A 126 0.59 14.83 -13.54
C ARG A 126 0.54 13.56 -14.38
N TRP A 127 -0.47 13.49 -15.24
CA TRP A 127 -0.61 12.45 -16.25
C TRP A 127 -0.29 12.95 -17.64
N LYS A 128 0.31 12.07 -18.43
CA LYS A 128 0.51 12.22 -19.85
C LYS A 128 -0.20 11.07 -20.57
N LEU A 129 -1.04 11.40 -21.55
CA LEU A 129 -1.79 10.43 -22.33
C LEU A 129 -1.13 10.29 -23.71
N LEU A 130 -0.85 9.06 -24.10
CA LEU A 130 -0.30 8.70 -25.39
C LEU A 130 -1.30 7.84 -26.16
N ASP A 131 -1.37 8.00 -27.48
CA ASP A 131 -2.12 7.07 -28.34
C ASP A 131 -1.34 5.76 -28.59
N ASP A 132 -1.96 4.82 -29.32
CA ASP A 132 -1.36 3.53 -29.70
C ASP A 132 -0.10 3.69 -30.56
N ALA A 133 0.16 4.88 -31.08
CA ALA A 133 1.35 5.23 -31.83
C ALA A 133 2.39 5.97 -30.99
N LEU A 134 2.25 6.02 -29.66
CA LEU A 134 3.09 6.77 -28.73
C LEU A 134 3.12 8.29 -28.98
N THR A 135 2.08 8.85 -29.61
CA THR A 135 1.93 10.30 -29.76
C THR A 135 1.19 10.87 -28.57
N GLU A 136 1.70 11.95 -27.99
CA GLU A 136 1.01 12.62 -26.89
C GLU A 136 -0.33 13.20 -27.39
N THR A 137 -1.42 12.78 -26.75
CA THR A 137 -2.79 13.24 -27.03
C THR A 137 -3.29 14.24 -26.02
N GLY A 138 -2.71 14.27 -24.82
CA GLY A 138 -3.10 15.19 -23.76
C GLY A 138 -2.28 15.04 -22.51
N SER A 139 -2.53 15.95 -21.56
CA SER A 139 -2.02 15.89 -20.19
C SER A 139 -3.11 16.28 -19.21
N PHE A 140 -3.05 15.75 -18.00
CA PHE A 140 -4.05 15.92 -16.97
C PHE A 140 -3.36 16.06 -15.62
N ASP A 141 -3.70 17.10 -14.88
CA ASP A 141 -3.21 17.32 -13.52
C ASP A 141 -4.21 16.69 -12.56
N ALA A 142 -3.80 15.62 -11.88
CA ALA A 142 -4.61 14.91 -10.90
C ALA A 142 -4.28 15.41 -9.48
N GLU A 143 -5.16 15.14 -8.53
CA GLU A 143 -4.88 15.38 -7.12
C GLU A 143 -3.84 14.39 -6.58
N ASN A 144 -3.94 13.14 -7.01
CA ASN A 144 -2.93 12.10 -6.82
C ASN A 144 -2.92 11.15 -8.02
N VAL A 145 -1.89 10.31 -8.15
CA VAL A 145 -1.73 9.38 -9.28
C VAL A 145 -2.05 7.92 -8.94
N ASP A 146 -2.57 7.64 -7.75
CA ASP A 146 -2.85 6.26 -7.32
C ASP A 146 -4.25 5.77 -7.75
N GLY A 147 -4.96 6.54 -8.55
CA GLY A 147 -6.28 6.23 -9.10
C GLY A 147 -6.26 5.44 -10.40
N PHE A 148 -7.43 5.32 -11.02
CA PHE A 148 -7.65 4.64 -12.28
C PHE A 148 -8.50 5.49 -13.25
N PHE A 149 -8.19 5.43 -14.53
CA PHE A 149 -9.05 6.01 -15.56
C PHE A 149 -10.24 5.10 -15.85
N SER A 150 -11.37 5.66 -16.26
CA SER A 150 -12.39 4.89 -16.98
C SER A 150 -11.81 4.33 -18.28
N TYR A 151 -12.44 3.27 -18.82
CA TYR A 151 -11.90 2.59 -20.01
C TYR A 151 -11.76 3.52 -21.23
N ASP A 152 -12.70 4.45 -21.40
CA ASP A 152 -12.68 5.48 -22.44
C ASP A 152 -11.66 6.60 -22.20
N GLY A 153 -11.07 6.66 -20.99
CA GLY A 153 -10.11 7.69 -20.60
C GLY A 153 -10.74 9.05 -20.28
N GLU A 154 -12.08 9.16 -20.20
CA GLU A 154 -12.76 10.44 -19.96
C GLU A 154 -12.86 10.81 -18.48
N SER A 155 -12.86 9.82 -17.58
CA SER A 155 -12.95 9.99 -16.12
C SER A 155 -11.74 9.41 -15.42
N TYR A 156 -11.36 10.06 -14.31
CA TYR A 156 -10.30 9.59 -13.41
C TYR A 156 -10.85 9.40 -12.01
N TYR A 157 -10.71 8.21 -11.46
CA TYR A 157 -11.15 7.83 -10.13
C TYR A 157 -9.96 7.74 -9.19
N PHE A 158 -10.06 8.37 -8.03
CA PHE A 158 -9.01 8.36 -7.01
C PHE A 158 -9.59 8.48 -5.61
N LEU A 159 -8.79 8.25 -4.60
CA LEU A 159 -9.18 8.42 -3.20
C LEU A 159 -8.75 9.77 -2.66
N ARG A 160 -9.65 10.39 -1.89
CA ARG A 160 -9.39 11.55 -1.04
C ARG A 160 -10.05 11.31 0.31
N ASP A 161 -9.27 11.32 1.40
CA ASP A 161 -9.74 10.99 2.74
C ASP A 161 -10.48 9.63 2.80
N GLY A 162 -10.00 8.63 2.06
CA GLY A 162 -10.63 7.32 1.93
C GLY A 162 -11.96 7.29 1.17
N VAL A 163 -12.38 8.39 0.61
CA VAL A 163 -13.61 8.49 -0.19
C VAL A 163 -13.26 8.47 -1.67
N LEU A 164 -13.98 7.65 -2.43
CA LEU A 164 -13.81 7.60 -3.87
C LEU A 164 -14.33 8.91 -4.51
N HIS A 165 -13.48 9.53 -5.30
CA HIS A 165 -13.78 10.70 -6.10
C HIS A 165 -13.67 10.39 -7.59
N CYS A 166 -14.43 11.12 -8.39
CA CYS A 166 -14.37 11.10 -9.85
C CYS A 166 -14.05 12.50 -10.35
N GLN A 167 -13.08 12.62 -11.26
CA GLN A 167 -12.73 13.85 -11.94
C GLN A 167 -12.78 13.65 -13.45
N ASN A 168 -13.37 14.60 -14.19
CA ASN A 168 -13.34 14.55 -15.65
C ASN A 168 -11.95 14.97 -16.17
N VAL A 169 -11.37 14.16 -17.04
CA VAL A 169 -10.01 14.38 -17.59
C VAL A 169 -9.93 15.66 -18.45
N ALA A 170 -11.03 16.06 -19.08
CA ALA A 170 -11.09 17.32 -19.82
C ALA A 170 -11.13 18.57 -18.92
N GLY A 171 -11.19 18.40 -17.62
CA GLY A 171 -11.18 19.46 -16.61
C GLY A 171 -12.44 19.49 -15.76
N GLY A 172 -12.37 20.15 -14.62
CA GLY A 172 -13.43 20.27 -13.63
C GLY A 172 -12.97 19.88 -12.24
N GLU A 173 -13.76 20.24 -11.23
CA GLU A 173 -13.50 19.82 -9.85
C GLU A 173 -13.88 18.35 -9.65
N ALA A 174 -13.05 17.63 -8.90
CA ALA A 174 -13.35 16.26 -8.49
C ALA A 174 -14.59 16.22 -7.59
N GLN A 175 -15.46 15.26 -7.83
CA GLN A 175 -16.69 15.06 -7.08
C GLN A 175 -16.68 13.72 -6.37
N PRO A 176 -17.14 13.62 -5.11
CA PRO A 176 -17.24 12.34 -4.43
C PRO A 176 -18.29 11.46 -5.13
N VAL A 177 -17.98 10.17 -5.24
CA VAL A 177 -18.94 9.16 -5.70
C VAL A 177 -19.93 8.90 -4.57
N THR A 178 -21.04 9.66 -4.60
CA THR A 178 -22.00 9.78 -3.48
C THR A 178 -22.53 8.43 -2.99
N ALA A 179 -22.77 7.48 -3.91
CA ALA A 179 -23.28 6.14 -3.57
C ALA A 179 -22.31 5.32 -2.72
N LEU A 180 -21.00 5.63 -2.75
CA LEU A 180 -19.93 4.97 -2.01
C LEU A 180 -19.35 5.84 -0.89
N SER A 181 -19.89 7.05 -0.68
CA SER A 181 -19.33 8.03 0.26
C SER A 181 -19.32 7.59 1.73
N GLN A 182 -20.06 6.55 2.06
CA GLN A 182 -20.08 5.95 3.40
C GLN A 182 -18.99 4.88 3.61
N LEU A 183 -18.37 4.38 2.54
CA LEU A 183 -17.23 3.47 2.65
C LEU A 183 -15.92 4.28 2.76
N ARG A 184 -14.98 3.74 3.49
CA ARG A 184 -13.61 4.25 3.57
C ARG A 184 -12.67 3.23 2.97
N PHE A 185 -12.08 3.61 1.87
CA PHE A 185 -11.13 2.78 1.14
C PHE A 185 -9.71 3.11 1.60
N ALA A 186 -8.85 2.12 1.65
CA ALA A 186 -7.43 2.30 1.91
C ALA A 186 -6.64 2.43 0.59
N GLU A 187 -7.09 1.66 -0.44
CA GLU A 187 -6.35 1.57 -1.70
C GLU A 187 -7.29 1.13 -2.81
N LEU A 188 -7.12 1.70 -4.00
CA LEU A 188 -7.73 1.18 -5.23
C LEU A 188 -6.76 0.17 -5.85
N THR A 189 -7.17 -1.09 -5.96
CA THR A 189 -6.26 -2.18 -6.35
C THR A 189 -6.35 -2.55 -7.82
N ALA A 190 -7.54 -2.45 -8.44
CA ALA A 190 -7.73 -2.81 -9.84
C ALA A 190 -8.97 -2.15 -10.46
N TYR A 191 -8.95 -1.98 -11.78
CA TYR A 191 -10.11 -1.58 -12.58
C TYR A 191 -10.24 -2.54 -13.77
N ASP A 192 -11.36 -3.26 -13.84
CA ASP A 192 -11.68 -4.16 -14.95
C ASP A 192 -12.43 -3.42 -16.06
N ALA A 193 -11.73 -3.12 -17.15
CA ALA A 193 -12.27 -2.42 -18.30
C ALA A 193 -13.44 -3.17 -18.99
N ALA A 194 -13.46 -4.51 -18.92
CA ALA A 194 -14.50 -5.29 -19.57
C ALA A 194 -15.84 -5.22 -18.83
N SER A 195 -15.82 -5.17 -17.50
CA SER A 195 -17.04 -5.08 -16.69
C SER A 195 -17.33 -3.66 -16.15
N GLY A 196 -16.40 -2.73 -16.27
CA GLY A 196 -16.46 -1.40 -15.66
C GLY A 196 -16.37 -1.43 -14.12
N ARG A 197 -15.93 -2.55 -13.51
CA ARG A 197 -15.85 -2.70 -12.07
C ARG A 197 -14.49 -2.32 -11.54
N MET A 198 -14.50 -1.78 -10.34
CA MET A 198 -13.31 -1.42 -9.58
C MET A 198 -13.18 -2.30 -8.35
N ALA A 199 -11.96 -2.68 -8.02
CA ALA A 199 -11.63 -3.35 -6.77
C ALA A 199 -10.83 -2.41 -5.88
N ALA A 200 -11.08 -2.50 -4.58
CA ALA A 200 -10.40 -1.70 -3.57
C ALA A 200 -10.24 -2.48 -2.26
N LEU A 201 -9.21 -2.14 -1.51
CA LEU A 201 -9.15 -2.47 -0.10
C LEU A 201 -9.98 -1.44 0.65
N PHE A 202 -10.93 -1.87 1.47
CA PHE A 202 -11.68 -0.99 2.34
C PHE A 202 -11.33 -1.28 3.80
N ARG A 203 -11.32 -0.25 4.62
CA ARG A 203 -11.03 -0.42 6.05
C ARG A 203 -12.18 -1.13 6.73
N LEU A 204 -11.89 -2.18 7.49
CA LEU A 204 -12.91 -2.88 8.30
C LEU A 204 -13.43 -1.99 9.42
N SER A 205 -12.63 -1.05 9.84
CA SER A 205 -12.95 -0.01 10.80
C SER A 205 -12.45 1.35 10.31
N PRO A 206 -13.10 2.45 10.64
CA PRO A 206 -12.64 3.79 10.28
C PRO A 206 -11.24 4.14 10.81
N TYR A 207 -10.80 3.49 11.87
CA TYR A 207 -9.53 3.78 12.56
C TYR A 207 -8.58 2.58 12.61
N GLY A 208 -8.99 1.42 12.09
CA GLY A 208 -8.16 0.22 12.04
C GLY A 208 -7.28 0.16 10.80
N SER A 209 -6.19 -0.59 10.87
CA SER A 209 -5.32 -0.92 9.72
C SER A 209 -5.81 -2.13 8.95
N VAL A 210 -6.68 -2.95 9.57
CA VAL A 210 -7.18 -4.17 8.94
C VAL A 210 -8.14 -3.81 7.82
N CYS A 211 -7.86 -4.33 6.63
CA CYS A 211 -8.65 -4.09 5.44
C CYS A 211 -9.31 -5.37 4.95
N GLY A 212 -10.53 -5.22 4.45
CA GLY A 212 -11.21 -6.20 3.62
C GLY A 212 -11.16 -5.83 2.15
N THR A 213 -11.84 -6.59 1.31
CA THR A 213 -11.92 -6.34 -0.13
C THR A 213 -13.33 -5.96 -0.55
N ALA A 214 -13.43 -4.90 -1.34
CA ALA A 214 -14.64 -4.46 -2.01
C ALA A 214 -14.46 -4.52 -3.53
N VAL A 215 -15.51 -4.95 -4.25
CA VAL A 215 -15.62 -4.80 -5.70
C VAL A 215 -16.94 -4.10 -5.99
N PHE A 216 -16.89 -3.03 -6.76
CA PHE A 216 -18.03 -2.17 -7.01
C PHE A 216 -17.96 -1.56 -8.42
N ASP A 217 -19.09 -1.07 -8.87
CA ASP A 217 -19.19 -0.25 -10.06
C ASP A 217 -19.04 1.22 -9.64
N PRO A 218 -18.00 1.93 -10.08
CA PRO A 218 -17.74 3.32 -9.66
C PRO A 218 -18.76 4.32 -10.22
N GLU A 219 -19.49 4.00 -11.30
CA GLU A 219 -20.51 4.89 -11.88
C GLU A 219 -21.84 4.80 -11.13
N THR A 220 -22.27 3.57 -10.82
CA THR A 220 -23.57 3.33 -10.17
C THR A 220 -23.44 3.21 -8.65
N GLY A 221 -22.26 2.92 -8.13
CA GLY A 221 -21.99 2.62 -6.72
C GLY A 221 -22.50 1.22 -6.31
N ALA A 222 -22.85 0.36 -7.25
CA ALA A 222 -23.33 -0.98 -6.94
C ALA A 222 -22.17 -1.86 -6.45
N ILE A 223 -22.27 -2.32 -5.20
CA ILE A 223 -21.28 -3.20 -4.59
C ILE A 223 -21.60 -4.65 -4.98
N SER A 224 -20.64 -5.36 -5.53
CA SER A 224 -20.76 -6.78 -5.93
C SER A 224 -19.96 -7.74 -5.03
N LEU A 225 -18.91 -7.25 -4.34
CA LEU A 225 -18.18 -7.95 -3.31
C LEU A 225 -17.94 -7.00 -2.14
N LEU A 226 -18.15 -7.50 -0.92
CA LEU A 226 -17.70 -6.87 0.31
C LEU A 226 -17.43 -7.96 1.33
N GLN A 227 -16.17 -8.21 1.67
CA GLN A 227 -15.72 -9.28 2.54
C GLN A 227 -14.60 -8.79 3.47
N GLU A 228 -14.55 -9.37 4.69
CA GLU A 228 -13.45 -9.13 5.63
C GLU A 228 -12.12 -9.65 5.11
N GLN A 229 -12.16 -10.69 4.27
CA GLN A 229 -10.96 -11.25 3.70
C GLN A 229 -10.30 -10.23 2.76
N ARG A 230 -9.02 -10.01 2.95
CA ARG A 230 -8.19 -9.28 2.00
C ARG A 230 -7.82 -10.21 0.85
N TYR A 231 -8.10 -9.77 -0.37
CA TYR A 231 -7.73 -10.48 -1.59
C TYR A 231 -6.77 -9.64 -2.42
N GLN A 232 -5.78 -10.29 -3.01
CA GLN A 232 -5.10 -9.74 -4.18
C GLN A 232 -6.05 -9.88 -5.36
N VAL A 233 -6.36 -8.79 -6.01
CA VAL A 233 -7.23 -8.76 -7.17
C VAL A 233 -6.37 -8.70 -8.43
N MET A 234 -6.62 -9.64 -9.33
CA MET A 234 -5.96 -9.71 -10.63
C MET A 234 -7.00 -9.64 -11.74
N LEU A 235 -6.63 -8.96 -12.81
CA LEU A 235 -7.49 -8.82 -13.97
C LEU A 235 -7.15 -9.89 -15.00
N ALA A 236 -8.17 -10.64 -15.42
CA ALA A 236 -8.02 -11.57 -16.54
C ALA A 236 -7.95 -10.77 -17.85
N PRO A 237 -7.08 -11.15 -18.81
CA PRO A 237 -6.96 -10.46 -20.10
C PRO A 237 -8.25 -10.47 -20.93
N ALA A 238 -9.09 -11.49 -20.72
CA ALA A 238 -10.40 -11.60 -21.37
C ALA A 238 -11.53 -10.87 -20.63
N GLY A 239 -11.19 -10.14 -19.57
CA GLY A 239 -12.13 -9.53 -18.62
C GLY A 239 -12.48 -10.45 -17.45
N GLY A 240 -12.85 -9.84 -16.34
CA GLY A 240 -13.14 -10.49 -15.08
C GLY A 240 -12.01 -10.34 -14.06
N MET A 241 -12.31 -10.69 -12.81
CA MET A 241 -11.39 -10.57 -11.69
C MET A 241 -11.14 -11.94 -11.05
N SER A 242 -9.88 -12.27 -10.85
CA SER A 242 -9.44 -13.41 -10.04
C SER A 242 -9.00 -12.91 -8.67
N LEU A 243 -9.33 -13.66 -7.62
CA LEU A 243 -9.08 -13.29 -6.23
C LEU A 243 -8.16 -14.31 -5.56
N LEU A 244 -7.08 -13.85 -4.94
CA LEU A 244 -6.17 -14.66 -4.15
C LEU A 244 -6.21 -14.18 -2.69
N ALA A 245 -6.46 -15.08 -1.74
CA ALA A 245 -6.62 -14.71 -0.35
C ALA A 245 -5.32 -14.17 0.26
N PHE A 246 -5.42 -13.06 0.98
CA PHE A 246 -4.35 -12.50 1.79
C PHE A 246 -4.51 -12.95 3.25
N ASP A 247 -3.44 -13.42 3.85
CA ASP A 247 -3.38 -13.80 5.27
C ASP A 247 -2.79 -12.63 6.06
N ASN A 248 -3.63 -11.93 6.82
CA ASN A 248 -3.21 -10.77 7.61
C ASN A 248 -2.21 -11.14 8.71
N ASP A 249 -2.34 -12.34 9.31
CA ASP A 249 -1.46 -12.75 10.42
C ASP A 249 -0.03 -13.01 9.95
N LYS A 250 0.13 -13.38 8.69
CA LYS A 250 1.42 -13.66 8.08
C LYS A 250 1.91 -12.58 7.12
N MET A 251 1.04 -11.59 6.84
CA MET A 251 1.32 -10.50 5.91
C MET A 251 1.70 -10.95 4.50
N GLY A 252 0.94 -11.91 3.95
CA GLY A 252 1.19 -12.41 2.60
C GLY A 252 -0.01 -13.15 2.02
N TYR A 253 0.13 -13.67 0.81
CA TYR A 253 -0.95 -14.35 0.10
C TYR A 253 -0.87 -15.87 0.25
N SER A 254 -2.01 -16.52 0.37
CA SER A 254 -2.08 -17.97 0.48
C SER A 254 -3.07 -18.56 -0.50
N ALA A 255 -2.73 -19.74 -1.02
CA ALA A 255 -3.66 -20.62 -1.70
C ALA A 255 -3.97 -21.81 -0.81
N LEU A 256 -5.27 -22.17 -0.66
CA LEU A 256 -5.65 -23.38 0.04
C LEU A 256 -5.27 -24.59 -0.79
N CYS A 257 -4.52 -25.53 -0.18
CA CYS A 257 -4.12 -26.78 -0.79
C CYS A 257 -5.11 -27.90 -0.48
N GLY A 258 -5.28 -28.85 -1.37
CA GLY A 258 -6.24 -29.96 -1.23
C GLY A 258 -6.00 -30.89 -0.04
N SER A 259 -4.80 -30.87 0.56
CA SER A 259 -4.43 -31.53 1.81
C SER A 259 -4.93 -30.81 3.07
N GLY A 260 -5.47 -29.60 2.94
CA GLY A 260 -5.74 -28.69 4.05
C GLY A 260 -4.51 -27.85 4.44
N ASP A 261 -3.37 -28.07 3.79
CA ASP A 261 -2.19 -27.25 3.97
C ASP A 261 -2.34 -25.94 3.18
N THR A 262 -1.81 -24.84 3.74
CA THR A 262 -1.78 -23.55 3.08
C THR A 262 -0.41 -23.36 2.42
N PHE A 263 -0.39 -23.17 1.12
CA PHE A 263 0.83 -22.75 0.43
C PHE A 263 0.98 -21.23 0.54
N TRP A 264 2.16 -20.78 0.94
CA TRP A 264 2.44 -19.43 1.29
C TRP A 264 3.29 -18.72 0.23
N PHE A 265 2.92 -17.50 -0.15
CA PHE A 265 3.64 -16.65 -1.10
C PHE A 265 4.05 -15.34 -0.41
N ALA A 266 4.89 -15.39 0.63
CA ALA A 266 5.24 -14.18 1.39
C ALA A 266 5.83 -13.07 0.49
N ASP A 267 6.64 -13.47 -0.50
CA ASP A 267 7.32 -12.55 -1.41
C ASP A 267 6.92 -12.67 -2.86
N ALA A 268 5.81 -13.30 -3.14
CA ALA A 268 5.26 -13.20 -4.49
C ALA A 268 4.75 -11.77 -4.70
N SER A 269 5.62 -10.91 -5.19
CA SER A 269 5.31 -9.53 -5.50
C SER A 269 4.51 -9.36 -6.79
N LEU A 270 4.49 -10.39 -7.63
CA LEU A 270 3.89 -10.32 -8.96
C LEU A 270 2.90 -11.46 -9.16
N PHE A 271 1.64 -11.11 -9.38
CA PHE A 271 0.57 -12.04 -9.71
C PHE A 271 0.04 -11.73 -11.10
N LEU A 272 -0.07 -12.77 -11.94
CA LEU A 272 -0.38 -12.63 -13.35
C LEU A 272 -1.49 -13.59 -13.75
N ASP A 273 -2.59 -13.09 -14.25
CA ASP A 273 -3.65 -13.91 -14.83
C ASP A 273 -3.47 -13.99 -16.36
N ALA A 274 -3.28 -15.19 -16.86
CA ALA A 274 -3.08 -15.48 -18.28
C ALA A 274 -4.33 -16.09 -18.93
N GLY A 275 -5.54 -15.72 -18.47
CA GLY A 275 -6.80 -16.16 -19.10
C GLY A 275 -7.12 -17.64 -18.84
N GLY A 276 -6.83 -18.15 -17.66
CA GLY A 276 -7.07 -19.52 -17.21
C GLY A 276 -5.87 -20.19 -16.56
N ALA A 277 -4.73 -19.53 -16.58
CA ALA A 277 -3.57 -19.88 -15.79
C ALA A 277 -3.16 -18.69 -14.92
N LEU A 278 -3.03 -18.91 -13.62
CA LEU A 278 -2.55 -17.92 -12.68
C LEU A 278 -1.08 -18.19 -12.38
N TYR A 279 -0.25 -17.19 -12.55
CA TYR A 279 1.17 -17.25 -12.21
C TYR A 279 1.45 -16.35 -11.02
N ALA A 280 2.34 -16.80 -10.14
CA ALA A 280 2.95 -15.99 -9.09
C ALA A 280 4.47 -16.05 -9.25
N VAL A 281 5.14 -14.94 -9.05
CA VAL A 281 6.61 -14.85 -9.10
C VAL A 281 7.12 -14.40 -7.75
N GLY A 282 8.05 -15.14 -7.19
CA GLY A 282 8.60 -14.86 -5.87
C GLY A 282 9.78 -15.74 -5.50
N ASP A 283 10.32 -15.54 -4.30
CA ASP A 283 11.35 -16.40 -3.73
C ASP A 283 10.72 -17.54 -2.92
N ALA A 284 11.03 -18.78 -3.28
CA ALA A 284 10.43 -19.99 -2.68
C ALA A 284 10.84 -20.24 -1.22
N GLU A 285 11.92 -19.66 -0.73
CA GLU A 285 12.53 -20.05 0.54
C GLU A 285 12.39 -19.01 1.67
N GLU A 286 11.69 -17.92 1.49
CA GLU A 286 11.50 -16.90 2.55
C GLU A 286 10.58 -17.30 3.71
N LEU A 287 10.07 -18.51 3.74
CA LEU A 287 9.43 -19.07 4.94
C LEU A 287 10.29 -18.98 6.22
N ILE A 288 11.56 -18.59 6.11
CA ILE A 288 12.52 -18.52 7.22
C ILE A 288 13.28 -17.18 7.29
N GLY A 289 12.87 -16.16 6.52
CA GLY A 289 13.48 -14.81 6.60
C GLY A 289 14.91 -14.69 6.02
N VAL A 290 15.29 -15.58 5.12
CA VAL A 290 16.55 -15.50 4.39
C VAL A 290 16.26 -15.70 2.91
N GLY A 291 16.21 -14.61 2.14
CA GLY A 291 16.08 -14.66 0.70
C GLY A 291 17.19 -15.49 0.07
N THR A 292 16.85 -16.43 -0.78
CA THR A 292 17.82 -17.31 -1.46
C THR A 292 18.36 -16.70 -2.74
N GLY A 293 17.79 -15.57 -3.18
CA GLY A 293 18.10 -14.94 -4.47
C GLY A 293 17.69 -15.80 -5.67
N ARG A 294 16.72 -16.72 -5.48
CA ARG A 294 16.18 -17.56 -6.54
C ARG A 294 14.81 -17.05 -6.96
N THR A 295 14.65 -16.78 -8.22
CA THR A 295 13.35 -16.41 -8.78
C THR A 295 12.58 -17.66 -9.17
N THR A 296 11.42 -17.86 -8.58
CA THR A 296 10.54 -19.00 -8.83
C THR A 296 9.24 -18.54 -9.49
N LEU A 297 8.87 -19.20 -10.59
CA LEU A 297 7.58 -19.05 -11.25
C LEU A 297 6.64 -20.15 -10.77
N TYR A 298 5.56 -19.77 -10.10
CA TYR A 298 4.50 -20.66 -9.69
C TYR A 298 3.36 -20.63 -10.72
N ASN A 299 2.85 -21.79 -11.07
CA ASN A 299 1.58 -21.93 -11.78
C ASN A 299 0.53 -22.40 -10.76
N VAL A 300 -0.47 -21.55 -10.52
CA VAL A 300 -1.52 -21.75 -9.52
C VAL A 300 -2.81 -22.13 -10.23
N GLY A 301 -3.20 -23.42 -10.14
CA GLY A 301 -4.41 -23.98 -10.74
C GLY A 301 -5.06 -24.99 -9.79
N GLU A 302 -5.56 -26.12 -10.31
CA GLU A 302 -6.03 -27.25 -9.49
C GLU A 302 -4.91 -27.84 -8.61
N SER A 303 -3.66 -27.63 -9.01
CA SER A 303 -2.46 -27.90 -8.24
C SER A 303 -1.49 -26.74 -8.40
N ILE A 304 -0.65 -26.54 -7.39
CA ILE A 304 0.46 -25.57 -7.48
C ILE A 304 1.69 -26.32 -7.96
N THR A 305 2.24 -25.82 -9.06
CA THR A 305 3.50 -26.31 -9.60
C THR A 305 4.49 -25.15 -9.67
N ALA A 306 5.79 -25.42 -9.55
CA ALA A 306 6.83 -24.42 -9.53
C ALA A 306 7.94 -24.71 -10.53
N CYS A 307 8.50 -23.68 -11.08
CA CYS A 307 9.68 -23.72 -11.94
C CYS A 307 10.74 -22.76 -11.41
N ASP A 308 11.95 -23.25 -11.14
CA ASP A 308 13.10 -22.41 -10.80
C ASP A 308 13.60 -21.71 -12.07
N LEU A 309 13.30 -20.41 -12.17
CA LEU A 309 13.75 -19.58 -13.30
C LEU A 309 15.26 -19.36 -13.27
N THR A 310 15.90 -19.43 -12.09
CA THR A 310 17.36 -19.33 -11.98
C THR A 310 18.06 -20.49 -12.68
N ALA A 311 17.51 -21.70 -12.57
CA ALA A 311 18.00 -22.87 -13.30
C ALA A 311 17.80 -22.76 -14.83
N ASN A 312 16.93 -21.87 -15.26
CA ASN A 312 16.65 -21.56 -16.67
C ASN A 312 17.37 -20.31 -17.17
N GLY A 313 18.37 -19.83 -16.43
CA GLY A 313 19.25 -18.73 -16.85
C GLY A 313 18.80 -17.32 -16.46
N ILE A 314 17.74 -17.17 -15.64
CA ILE A 314 17.34 -15.89 -15.05
C ILE A 314 17.96 -15.82 -13.67
N ALA A 315 18.89 -14.89 -13.46
CA ALA A 315 19.54 -14.68 -12.18
C ALA A 315 19.08 -13.35 -11.58
N GLY A 316 18.81 -13.34 -10.27
CA GLY A 316 18.39 -12.13 -9.54
C GLY A 316 16.89 -12.04 -9.28
N GLU A 317 16.47 -10.89 -8.80
CA GLU A 317 15.08 -10.61 -8.43
C GLU A 317 14.30 -10.04 -9.63
N MET A 318 13.08 -10.53 -9.84
CA MET A 318 12.20 -9.98 -10.87
C MET A 318 11.55 -8.69 -10.36
N TYR A 319 11.92 -7.60 -11.01
CA TYR A 319 11.44 -6.26 -10.65
C TYR A 319 10.03 -6.00 -11.17
N ASP A 320 9.75 -6.44 -12.40
CA ASP A 320 8.45 -6.28 -13.07
C ASP A 320 8.21 -7.40 -14.06
N CYS A 321 6.92 -7.73 -14.27
CA CYS A 321 6.54 -8.77 -15.23
C CYS A 321 5.15 -8.49 -15.80
N CYS A 322 4.91 -8.84 -17.04
CA CYS A 322 3.58 -8.85 -17.65
C CYS A 322 3.34 -10.11 -18.49
N VAL A 323 2.05 -10.42 -18.67
CA VAL A 323 1.61 -11.53 -19.54
C VAL A 323 1.22 -10.98 -20.90
N LEU A 324 1.62 -11.68 -21.95
CA LEU A 324 1.15 -11.51 -23.33
C LEU A 324 0.22 -12.70 -23.65
N PRO A 325 -1.08 -12.59 -23.35
CA PRO A 325 -1.96 -13.77 -23.31
C PRO A 325 -2.19 -14.38 -24.68
N GLU A 326 -2.25 -13.57 -25.74
CA GLU A 326 -2.44 -14.04 -27.13
C GLU A 326 -1.21 -14.79 -27.65
N ALA A 327 -0.01 -14.39 -27.21
CA ALA A 327 1.24 -15.05 -27.53
C ALA A 327 1.58 -16.21 -26.60
N GLY A 328 0.92 -16.29 -25.42
CA GLY A 328 1.23 -17.27 -24.37
C GLY A 328 2.59 -17.04 -23.71
N LEU A 329 3.08 -15.81 -23.68
CA LEU A 329 4.40 -15.42 -23.19
C LEU A 329 4.31 -14.57 -21.93
N LEU A 330 5.38 -14.59 -21.13
CA LEU A 330 5.66 -13.62 -20.09
C LEU A 330 6.84 -12.75 -20.51
N VAL A 331 6.81 -11.48 -20.15
CA VAL A 331 7.97 -10.58 -20.28
C VAL A 331 8.34 -10.12 -18.88
N GLY A 332 9.56 -10.45 -18.46
CA GLY A 332 10.06 -10.11 -17.13
C GLY A 332 11.26 -9.17 -17.18
N GLY A 333 11.29 -8.18 -16.30
CA GLY A 333 12.40 -7.27 -16.08
C GLY A 333 13.16 -7.63 -14.81
N MET A 334 14.45 -7.93 -14.94
CA MET A 334 15.33 -8.31 -13.82
C MET A 334 16.37 -7.24 -13.59
N TYR A 335 16.71 -7.00 -12.33
CA TYR A 335 17.86 -6.17 -11.97
C TYR A 335 19.06 -7.04 -11.69
N GLU A 336 20.05 -7.00 -12.57
CA GLU A 336 21.23 -7.84 -12.50
C GLU A 336 22.52 -7.02 -12.65
N ASN A 337 23.45 -7.19 -11.72
CA ASN A 337 24.79 -6.57 -11.79
C ASN A 337 24.78 -5.05 -12.06
N GLY A 338 23.81 -4.33 -11.48
CA GLY A 338 23.70 -2.88 -11.63
C GLY A 338 22.98 -2.41 -12.91
N ALA A 339 22.33 -3.31 -13.64
CA ALA A 339 21.56 -2.98 -14.84
C ALA A 339 20.28 -3.82 -14.94
N PHE A 340 19.27 -3.26 -15.59
CA PHE A 340 18.06 -4.00 -15.93
C PHE A 340 18.28 -4.87 -17.16
N ARG A 341 17.73 -6.07 -17.15
CA ARG A 341 17.62 -6.98 -18.31
C ARG A 341 16.18 -7.41 -18.50
N LEU A 342 15.81 -7.60 -19.74
CA LEU A 342 14.47 -8.05 -20.09
C LEU A 342 14.53 -9.48 -20.65
N TYR A 343 13.60 -10.30 -20.19
CA TYR A 343 13.47 -11.69 -20.61
C TYR A 343 12.09 -11.96 -21.16
N VAL A 344 12.01 -12.72 -22.25
CA VAL A 344 10.80 -13.38 -22.72
C VAL A 344 10.82 -14.81 -22.21
N ILE A 345 9.76 -15.21 -21.52
CA ILE A 345 9.61 -16.52 -20.91
C ILE A 345 8.43 -17.20 -21.60
N ASP A 346 8.66 -18.41 -22.13
CA ASP A 346 7.60 -19.27 -22.66
C ASP A 346 7.25 -20.35 -21.60
N PRO A 347 6.19 -20.17 -20.80
CA PRO A 347 5.84 -21.11 -19.75
C PRO A 347 5.53 -22.53 -20.29
N ALA A 348 5.12 -22.64 -21.56
CA ALA A 348 4.83 -23.93 -22.17
C ALA A 348 6.09 -24.77 -22.46
N GLN A 349 7.27 -24.14 -22.45
CA GLN A 349 8.56 -24.80 -22.62
C GLN A 349 9.26 -25.10 -21.29
N LEU A 350 8.76 -24.55 -20.16
CA LEU A 350 9.33 -24.77 -18.85
C LEU A 350 8.85 -26.09 -18.25
N THR A 351 9.67 -26.67 -17.39
CA THR A 351 9.31 -27.83 -16.60
C THR A 351 8.86 -27.37 -15.21
N PHE A 352 7.62 -27.65 -14.87
CA PHE A 352 7.04 -27.34 -13.57
C PHE A 352 6.99 -28.60 -12.71
N GLU A 353 7.51 -28.51 -11.49
CA GLU A 353 7.46 -29.60 -10.50
C GLU A 353 6.29 -29.37 -9.54
N PRO A 354 5.57 -30.44 -9.15
CA PRO A 354 4.46 -30.31 -8.19
C PRO A 354 4.95 -29.83 -6.82
N VAL A 355 4.31 -28.80 -6.28
CA VAL A 355 4.59 -28.26 -4.94
C VAL A 355 3.47 -28.63 -3.97
N ALA A 356 2.21 -28.38 -4.36
CA ALA A 356 1.03 -28.67 -3.55
C ALA A 356 -0.21 -28.84 -4.44
N SER A 357 -1.23 -29.49 -3.90
CA SER A 357 -2.56 -29.51 -4.52
C SER A 357 -3.33 -28.29 -4.04
N ALA A 358 -3.66 -27.36 -4.93
CA ALA A 358 -4.46 -26.19 -4.62
C ALA A 358 -5.94 -26.48 -4.83
N VAL A 359 -6.77 -25.87 -3.98
CA VAL A 359 -8.19 -25.71 -4.25
C VAL A 359 -8.34 -24.33 -4.91
N SER A 360 -8.78 -24.32 -6.16
CA SER A 360 -9.19 -23.09 -6.83
C SER A 360 -10.16 -22.31 -5.92
N VAL A 361 -9.87 -21.05 -5.66
CA VAL A 361 -10.75 -20.14 -4.96
C VAL A 361 -11.36 -19.14 -5.96
N PRO A 362 -12.26 -19.51 -6.83
CA PRO A 362 -13.18 -18.57 -7.42
C PRO A 362 -14.22 -18.29 -6.35
N SER A 363 -14.03 -17.27 -5.56
CA SER A 363 -15.12 -16.84 -4.69
C SER A 363 -16.20 -16.21 -5.57
N PRO A 364 -17.45 -16.67 -5.50
CA PRO A 364 -18.53 -15.91 -6.07
C PRO A 364 -18.52 -14.53 -5.43
N LEU A 365 -18.63 -13.47 -6.24
CA LEU A 365 -18.75 -12.11 -5.73
C LEU A 365 -19.97 -12.04 -4.79
N THR A 366 -19.74 -11.80 -3.51
CA THR A 366 -20.79 -11.76 -2.48
C THR A 366 -20.62 -10.55 -1.58
N VAL A 367 -21.75 -10.00 -1.12
CA VAL A 367 -21.74 -8.89 -0.16
C VAL A 367 -22.07 -9.42 1.23
N ASN A 368 -21.19 -9.18 2.18
CA ASN A 368 -21.46 -9.46 3.59
C ASN A 368 -22.30 -8.30 4.17
N GLU A 369 -23.62 -8.47 4.17
CA GLU A 369 -24.57 -7.45 4.64
C GLU A 369 -24.39 -7.12 6.13
N THR A 370 -23.97 -8.10 6.94
CA THR A 370 -23.72 -7.86 8.37
C THR A 370 -22.52 -6.96 8.56
N LEU A 371 -21.44 -7.21 7.80
CA LEU A 371 -20.25 -6.37 7.78
C LEU A 371 -20.57 -4.94 7.34
N LEU A 372 -21.35 -4.81 6.25
CA LEU A 372 -21.75 -3.51 5.73
C LEU A 372 -22.54 -2.70 6.78
N GLN A 373 -23.48 -3.33 7.48
CA GLN A 373 -24.25 -2.67 8.54
C GLN A 373 -23.39 -2.32 9.76
N ALA A 374 -22.50 -3.21 10.17
CA ALA A 374 -21.57 -2.95 11.26
C ALA A 374 -20.65 -1.77 10.94
N TYR A 375 -20.12 -1.74 9.72
CA TYR A 375 -19.28 -0.66 9.23
C TYR A 375 -19.99 0.69 9.23
N TRP A 376 -21.22 0.76 8.70
CA TRP A 376 -21.99 2.00 8.70
C TRP A 376 -22.31 2.49 10.13
N SER A 377 -22.55 1.55 11.05
CA SER A 377 -22.76 1.89 12.46
C SER A 377 -21.49 2.48 13.10
N ALA A 378 -20.33 1.94 12.78
CA ALA A 378 -19.03 2.43 13.27
C ALA A 378 -18.67 3.82 12.70
N LEU A 379 -18.98 4.09 11.42
CA LEU A 379 -18.75 5.41 10.79
C LEU A 379 -19.55 6.54 11.44
N ASN A 380 -20.76 6.25 11.96
CA ASN A 380 -21.58 7.22 12.65
C ASN A 380 -21.05 7.56 14.07
N GLY A 381 -19.91 6.98 14.44
CA GLY A 381 -19.23 7.14 15.71
C GLY A 381 -19.81 6.21 16.79
N LEU A 382 -18.91 5.49 17.48
CA LEU A 382 -19.31 4.84 18.72
C LEU A 382 -19.74 5.93 19.71
N PRO A 383 -20.95 5.85 20.30
CA PRO A 383 -21.37 6.85 21.25
C PRO A 383 -20.41 6.81 22.45
N VAL A 384 -19.93 7.94 22.86
CA VAL A 384 -19.24 8.07 24.15
C VAL A 384 -20.26 8.01 25.29
N ALA A 385 -19.82 7.55 26.44
CA ALA A 385 -20.63 7.57 27.65
C ALA A 385 -21.14 8.99 27.95
N GLU A 386 -22.29 9.11 28.62
CA GLU A 386 -22.90 10.42 28.98
C GLU A 386 -21.92 11.32 29.75
N SER A 387 -21.09 10.71 30.62
CA SER A 387 -20.02 11.38 31.36
C SER A 387 -18.97 12.07 30.52
N LEU A 388 -18.74 11.58 29.29
CA LEU A 388 -17.71 12.08 28.33
C LEU A 388 -18.26 13.06 27.30
N GLN A 389 -19.55 13.39 27.29
CA GLN A 389 -20.15 14.25 26.26
C GLN A 389 -19.48 15.63 26.18
N GLU A 390 -19.16 16.23 27.35
CA GLU A 390 -18.47 17.53 27.39
C GLU A 390 -17.03 17.42 26.85
N ALA A 391 -16.30 16.36 27.23
CA ALA A 391 -14.96 16.10 26.72
C ALA A 391 -14.97 15.83 25.19
N ARG A 392 -15.98 15.11 24.68
CA ARG A 392 -16.17 14.91 23.25
C ARG A 392 -16.36 16.22 22.49
N GLN A 393 -17.19 17.12 23.02
CA GLN A 393 -17.38 18.45 22.41
C GLN A 393 -16.08 19.26 22.38
N GLN A 394 -15.27 19.19 23.44
CA GLN A 394 -13.95 19.84 23.44
C GLN A 394 -13.02 19.23 22.42
N ALA A 395 -12.97 17.90 22.33
CA ALA A 395 -12.18 17.20 21.34
C ALA A 395 -12.62 17.54 19.91
N ASP A 396 -13.92 17.61 19.62
CA ASP A 396 -14.48 18.00 18.31
C ASP A 396 -13.99 19.40 17.87
N VAL A 397 -13.89 20.34 18.82
CA VAL A 397 -13.35 21.67 18.53
C VAL A 397 -11.87 21.61 18.15
N LEU A 398 -11.08 20.79 18.86
CA LEU A 398 -9.65 20.61 18.54
C LEU A 398 -9.47 19.91 17.20
N GLU A 399 -10.24 18.85 16.92
CA GLU A 399 -10.24 18.14 15.65
C GLU A 399 -10.51 19.09 14.48
N GLN A 400 -11.56 19.89 14.59
CA GLN A 400 -11.91 20.85 13.54
C GLN A 400 -10.85 21.93 13.35
N ARG A 401 -10.26 22.41 14.45
CA ARG A 401 -9.30 23.52 14.41
C ARG A 401 -7.93 23.10 13.85
N TYR A 402 -7.46 21.91 14.22
CA TYR A 402 -6.09 21.49 13.96
C TYR A 402 -5.97 20.37 12.92
N GLY A 403 -7.09 19.82 12.44
CA GLY A 403 -7.10 18.77 11.42
C GLY A 403 -6.61 17.40 11.93
N VAL A 404 -6.74 17.15 13.24
CA VAL A 404 -6.38 15.90 13.91
C VAL A 404 -7.61 15.08 14.25
N ARG A 405 -7.43 13.85 14.75
CA ARG A 405 -8.48 13.02 15.30
C ARG A 405 -8.22 12.76 16.78
N ILE A 406 -9.26 12.73 17.60
CA ILE A 406 -9.14 12.46 19.05
C ILE A 406 -10.18 11.42 19.42
N LEU A 407 -9.75 10.26 19.86
CA LEU A 407 -10.58 9.16 20.30
C LEU A 407 -10.64 9.14 21.84
N LEU A 408 -11.83 8.89 22.39
CA LEU A 408 -12.06 8.86 23.83
C LEU A 408 -12.57 7.48 24.26
N SER A 409 -12.03 6.94 25.34
CA SER A 409 -12.55 5.72 25.99
C SER A 409 -12.70 4.55 25.02
N SER A 410 -13.89 3.97 24.90
CA SER A 410 -14.19 2.83 24.03
C SER A 410 -13.91 3.09 22.53
N GLN A 411 -13.88 4.35 22.10
CA GLN A 411 -13.50 4.70 20.73
C GLN A 411 -12.03 4.33 20.43
N CYS A 412 -11.19 4.25 21.46
CA CYS A 412 -9.77 3.92 21.31
C CYS A 412 -9.50 2.43 21.02
N ARG A 413 -10.48 1.54 21.23
CA ARG A 413 -10.26 0.08 21.28
C ARG A 413 -9.46 -0.46 20.11
N GLU A 414 -9.92 -0.21 18.90
CA GLU A 414 -9.28 -0.75 17.69
C GLU A 414 -7.88 -0.17 17.48
N ALA A 415 -7.71 1.13 17.68
CA ALA A 415 -6.40 1.76 17.55
C ALA A 415 -5.43 1.30 18.66
N ALA A 416 -5.92 1.07 19.88
CA ALA A 416 -5.11 0.59 20.99
C ALA A 416 -4.58 -0.84 20.77
N GLU A 417 -5.32 -1.70 20.08
CA GLU A 417 -4.89 -3.07 19.74
C GLU A 417 -3.69 -3.10 18.79
N LEU A 418 -3.42 -2.00 18.09
CA LEU A 418 -2.26 -1.88 17.18
C LEU A 418 -0.97 -1.47 17.91
N SER A 419 -1.07 -1.03 19.17
CA SER A 419 0.08 -0.59 19.96
C SER A 419 0.93 -1.77 20.40
N SER A 420 2.26 -1.60 20.36
CA SER A 420 3.20 -2.53 20.96
C SER A 420 3.22 -2.42 22.50
N TYR A 421 2.72 -1.33 23.05
CA TYR A 421 2.54 -1.13 24.50
C TYR A 421 1.12 -1.50 24.88
N PRO A 422 0.90 -2.28 25.95
CA PRO A 422 -0.44 -2.56 26.46
C PRO A 422 -1.14 -1.27 26.88
N ILE A 423 -2.28 -0.98 26.26
CA ILE A 423 -3.13 0.15 26.63
C ILE A 423 -4.37 -0.40 27.32
N THR A 424 -4.51 -0.11 28.61
CA THR A 424 -5.70 -0.46 29.38
C THR A 424 -6.78 0.59 29.16
N LEU A 425 -7.89 0.20 28.57
CA LEU A 425 -9.01 1.09 28.27
C LEU A 425 -10.04 1.06 29.39
N SER A 426 -10.53 2.23 29.76
CA SER A 426 -11.74 2.37 30.56
C SER A 426 -12.93 2.61 29.63
N ASP A 427 -13.85 1.66 29.57
CA ASP A 427 -15.00 1.73 28.66
C ASP A 427 -15.98 2.86 28.99
N THR A 428 -16.04 3.27 30.24
CA THR A 428 -16.98 4.30 30.71
C THR A 428 -16.30 5.61 31.06
N MET A 429 -15.05 5.57 31.56
CA MET A 429 -14.34 6.74 32.09
C MET A 429 -15.23 7.57 33.01
N ASP A 430 -15.90 6.93 33.97
CA ASP A 430 -16.92 7.56 34.80
C ASP A 430 -16.40 7.98 36.18
N THR A 431 -15.17 7.63 36.53
CA THR A 431 -14.55 8.14 37.76
C THR A 431 -14.16 9.61 37.60
N GLU A 432 -14.26 10.37 38.70
CA GLU A 432 -13.89 11.79 38.75
C GLU A 432 -12.41 11.99 38.32
N ALA A 433 -11.53 11.06 38.71
CA ALA A 433 -10.11 11.11 38.37
C ALA A 433 -9.90 10.97 36.83
N GLU A 434 -10.53 9.99 36.18
CA GLU A 434 -10.45 9.80 34.74
C GLU A 434 -10.99 10.99 33.96
N LEU A 435 -12.16 11.50 34.34
CA LEU A 435 -12.79 12.67 33.74
C LEU A 435 -11.91 13.92 33.83
N ASN A 436 -11.32 14.14 35.01
CA ASN A 436 -10.39 15.25 35.22
C ASN A 436 -9.09 15.05 34.43
N GLY A 437 -8.61 13.82 34.32
CA GLY A 437 -7.46 13.47 33.49
C GLY A 437 -7.71 13.78 32.03
N VAL A 438 -8.82 13.32 31.45
CA VAL A 438 -9.19 13.61 30.05
C VAL A 438 -9.26 15.11 29.79
N ARG A 439 -9.97 15.87 30.65
CA ARG A 439 -10.07 17.34 30.52
C ARG A 439 -8.70 18.01 30.59
N ALA A 440 -7.83 17.56 31.50
CA ALA A 440 -6.49 18.11 31.65
C ALA A 440 -5.60 17.81 30.41
N VAL A 441 -5.69 16.60 29.84
CA VAL A 441 -4.98 16.24 28.61
C VAL A 441 -5.51 17.05 27.43
N LEU A 442 -6.83 17.17 27.25
CA LEU A 442 -7.41 18.01 26.17
C LEU A 442 -6.97 19.47 26.29
N ALA A 443 -6.92 20.01 27.51
CA ALA A 443 -6.42 21.37 27.74
C ALA A 443 -4.92 21.51 27.43
N ALA A 444 -4.10 20.49 27.75
CA ALA A 444 -2.69 20.46 27.38
C ALA A 444 -2.51 20.37 25.86
N MET A 445 -3.31 19.54 25.20
CA MET A 445 -3.30 19.44 23.72
C MET A 445 -3.60 20.79 23.06
N ASP A 446 -4.64 21.51 23.49
CA ASP A 446 -4.96 22.83 22.92
C ASP A 446 -3.80 23.82 23.08
N ARG A 447 -3.16 23.84 24.26
CA ARG A 447 -1.98 24.70 24.49
C ARG A 447 -0.78 24.27 23.62
N SER A 448 -0.53 22.98 23.52
CA SER A 448 0.59 22.45 22.74
C SER A 448 0.38 22.64 21.25
N PHE A 449 -0.81 22.33 20.73
CA PHE A 449 -1.14 22.49 19.30
C PHE A 449 -1.03 23.95 18.84
N ALA A 450 -1.37 24.90 19.71
CA ALA A 450 -1.24 26.33 19.42
C ALA A 450 0.23 26.80 19.26
N LEU A 451 1.21 26.00 19.67
CA LEU A 451 2.64 26.29 19.49
C LEU A 451 3.15 25.96 18.08
N TYR A 452 2.44 25.10 17.35
CA TYR A 452 2.81 24.68 16.01
C TYR A 452 2.35 25.70 14.96
N PRO A 453 3.04 25.78 13.81
CA PRO A 453 2.57 26.57 12.67
C PRO A 453 1.16 26.13 12.25
N GLU A 454 0.38 27.12 11.77
CA GLU A 454 -0.96 26.83 11.26
C GLU A 454 -0.89 25.80 10.13
N GLY A 455 -1.76 24.80 10.19
CA GLY A 455 -1.85 23.71 9.21
C GLY A 455 -0.80 22.61 9.37
N PHE A 456 0.22 22.73 10.25
CA PHE A 456 1.24 21.70 10.41
C PHE A 456 0.65 20.34 10.78
N LEU A 457 -0.19 20.29 11.83
CA LEU A 457 -0.76 19.03 12.33
C LEU A 457 -1.73 18.36 11.33
N ALA A 458 -2.25 19.09 10.37
CA ALA A 458 -3.10 18.56 9.31
C ALA A 458 -2.33 17.94 8.14
N GLN A 459 -0.99 18.04 8.12
CA GLN A 459 -0.15 17.52 7.03
C GLN A 459 0.26 16.05 7.20
N PHE A 460 -0.11 15.41 8.30
CA PHE A 460 0.21 14.00 8.57
C PHE A 460 -0.72 13.04 7.81
N ARG A 461 -0.99 13.35 6.57
CA ARG A 461 -1.84 12.53 5.70
C ARG A 461 -0.99 11.87 4.64
N ASN A 462 -1.37 10.66 4.26
CA ASN A 462 -0.72 9.98 3.16
C ASN A 462 -0.92 10.73 1.83
N ARG A 463 -0.31 10.23 0.74
CA ARG A 463 -0.42 10.86 -0.59
C ARG A 463 -1.85 10.89 -1.13
N ALA A 464 -2.73 9.99 -0.66
CA ALA A 464 -4.15 9.99 -1.01
C ALA A 464 -4.98 10.98 -0.17
N GLY A 465 -4.35 11.73 0.76
CA GLY A 465 -5.04 12.65 1.66
C GLY A 465 -5.72 11.97 2.83
N GLU A 466 -5.44 10.70 3.09
CA GLU A 466 -6.05 9.88 4.13
C GLU A 466 -5.23 9.88 5.41
N GLY A 467 -5.86 9.46 6.50
CA GLY A 467 -5.19 9.31 7.79
C GLY A 467 -4.93 10.63 8.49
N GLY A 468 -3.78 10.72 9.12
CA GLY A 468 -3.36 11.88 9.87
C GLY A 468 -2.91 11.56 11.30
N LEU A 469 -2.86 12.56 12.16
CA LEU A 469 -2.61 12.36 13.59
C LEU A 469 -3.90 11.92 14.30
N CYS A 470 -3.82 10.82 15.05
CA CYS A 470 -4.90 10.29 15.86
C CYS A 470 -4.46 10.16 17.32
N PHE A 471 -5.07 10.93 18.21
CA PHE A 471 -4.79 10.92 19.64
C PHE A 471 -5.77 9.99 20.37
N LEU A 472 -5.23 9.12 21.22
CA LEU A 472 -6.00 8.17 22.01
C LEU A 472 -5.98 8.58 23.48
N LEU A 473 -7.16 8.91 24.01
CA LEU A 473 -7.38 9.25 25.42
C LEU A 473 -8.23 8.13 26.03
N GLY A 474 -7.64 6.93 26.12
CA GLY A 474 -8.35 5.70 26.50
C GLY A 474 -8.40 5.43 27.99
N ALA A 475 -7.33 5.55 28.69
CA ALA A 475 -7.16 5.51 30.15
C ALA A 475 -5.70 5.49 30.58
N HIS A 476 -5.04 4.33 30.56
CA HIS A 476 -3.74 4.10 31.17
C HIS A 476 -2.86 3.29 30.22
N ILE A 477 -1.58 3.67 30.14
CA ILE A 477 -0.55 2.90 29.42
C ILE A 477 0.13 2.00 30.44
N ASP A 478 -0.12 0.68 30.34
CA ASP A 478 0.42 -0.30 31.27
C ASP A 478 1.90 -0.58 30.92
N SER A 479 2.80 0.03 31.68
CA SER A 479 4.24 -0.08 31.46
C SER A 479 4.99 -0.10 32.78
N ASP A 480 5.89 -1.08 32.95
CA ASP A 480 6.82 -1.16 34.07
C ASP A 480 7.78 0.03 34.16
N TYR A 481 7.87 0.84 33.11
CA TYR A 481 8.79 1.96 32.97
C TYR A 481 8.13 3.34 33.18
N GLY A 482 6.83 3.38 33.48
CA GLY A 482 6.11 4.63 33.71
C GLY A 482 5.94 5.47 32.44
N VAL A 483 5.68 4.82 31.32
CA VAL A 483 5.39 5.48 30.04
C VAL A 483 4.09 6.27 30.17
N VAL A 484 4.13 7.56 29.83
CA VAL A 484 2.98 8.48 29.94
C VAL A 484 2.44 8.89 28.55
N GLY A 485 3.14 8.56 27.50
CA GLY A 485 2.75 8.69 26.12
C GLY A 485 3.45 7.63 25.28
N CYS A 486 2.86 7.24 24.14
CA CYS A 486 3.53 6.42 23.15
C CYS A 486 2.99 6.73 21.76
N THR A 487 3.91 6.70 20.78
CA THR A 487 3.61 6.93 19.38
C THR A 487 3.88 5.66 18.58
N TYR A 488 2.97 5.32 17.68
CA TYR A 488 3.10 4.23 16.73
C TYR A 488 2.33 4.56 15.46
N ASP A 489 2.68 3.92 14.36
CA ASP A 489 1.99 4.10 13.09
C ASP A 489 1.32 2.81 12.64
N SER A 490 0.27 2.95 11.89
CA SER A 490 -0.36 1.85 11.19
C SER A 490 -1.13 2.37 10.00
N ALA A 491 -0.84 1.82 8.83
CA ALA A 491 -1.39 2.24 7.55
C ALA A 491 -1.21 3.76 7.31
N ASP A 492 -2.28 4.53 7.45
CA ASP A 492 -2.29 5.96 7.14
C ASP A 492 -2.37 6.85 8.39
N TRP A 493 -2.39 6.24 9.57
CA TRP A 493 -2.50 6.95 10.82
C TRP A 493 -1.21 6.94 11.63
N GLN A 494 -0.85 8.10 12.16
CA GLN A 494 0.10 8.23 13.25
C GLN A 494 -0.70 8.31 14.55
N TYR A 495 -0.61 7.28 15.37
CA TYR A 495 -1.33 7.20 16.64
C TYR A 495 -0.46 7.73 17.77
N ILE A 496 -1.06 8.54 18.63
CA ILE A 496 -0.45 9.04 19.84
C ILE A 496 -1.36 8.71 21.02
N ALA A 497 -0.99 7.72 21.83
CA ALA A 497 -1.70 7.42 23.06
C ALA A 497 -1.13 8.26 24.20
N LEU A 498 -2.03 8.89 24.96
CA LEU A 498 -1.67 9.71 26.14
C LEU A 498 -2.35 9.15 27.37
N ASP A 499 -1.57 8.90 28.43
CA ASP A 499 -2.07 8.43 29.71
C ASP A 499 -2.84 9.53 30.41
N VAL A 500 -4.15 9.35 30.54
CA VAL A 500 -5.02 10.34 31.20
C VAL A 500 -4.90 10.34 32.73
N GLN A 501 -4.26 9.33 33.30
CA GLN A 501 -4.00 9.23 34.73
C GLN A 501 -2.64 9.81 35.12
N ALA A 502 -1.75 10.05 34.14
CA ALA A 502 -0.46 10.68 34.39
C ALA A 502 -0.62 12.16 34.81
N ASP A 503 0.16 12.57 35.78
CA ASP A 503 -0.09 13.83 36.51
C ASP A 503 0.88 14.97 36.16
N TYR A 504 1.94 14.70 35.39
CA TYR A 504 2.97 15.70 35.16
C TYR A 504 3.36 15.83 33.67
N MET A 505 3.88 17.00 33.32
CA MET A 505 4.52 17.31 32.02
C MET A 505 3.64 17.08 30.78
N ARG A 506 2.34 17.25 30.88
CA ARG A 506 1.39 16.95 29.82
C ARG A 506 1.71 17.67 28.51
N GLU A 507 2.02 18.97 28.53
CA GLU A 507 2.38 19.73 27.34
C GLU A 507 3.70 19.24 26.73
N GLY A 508 4.67 18.92 27.58
CA GLY A 508 5.95 18.34 27.16
C GLY A 508 5.72 16.99 26.48
N THR A 509 4.96 16.10 27.12
CA THR A 509 4.61 14.78 26.56
C THR A 509 3.91 14.91 25.21
N VAL A 510 2.93 15.81 25.07
CA VAL A 510 2.25 16.04 23.78
C VAL A 510 3.23 16.44 22.70
N CYS A 511 4.15 17.38 23.00
CA CYS A 511 5.15 17.82 22.01
C CYS A 511 6.20 16.75 21.71
N HIS A 512 6.58 15.96 22.71
CA HIS A 512 7.46 14.80 22.57
C HIS A 512 6.88 13.76 21.60
N GLU A 513 5.66 13.33 21.84
CA GLU A 513 4.98 12.33 21.02
C GLU A 513 4.67 12.85 19.59
N ILE A 514 4.31 14.13 19.44
CA ILE A 514 4.16 14.73 18.11
C ILE A 514 5.48 14.69 17.34
N TRP A 515 6.64 14.79 18.03
CA TRP A 515 7.91 14.66 17.33
C TRP A 515 8.14 13.24 16.83
N HIS A 516 7.85 12.20 17.61
CA HIS A 516 7.93 10.82 17.13
C HIS A 516 7.05 10.61 15.88
N ALA A 517 5.82 11.11 15.90
CA ALA A 517 4.96 11.09 14.72
C ALA A 517 5.55 11.87 13.55
N THR A 518 6.19 13.03 13.82
CA THR A 518 6.87 13.84 12.78
C THR A 518 8.02 13.07 12.17
N GLU A 519 8.82 12.39 12.96
CA GLU A 519 9.93 11.56 12.51
C GLU A 519 9.44 10.39 11.65
N ASN A 520 8.40 9.67 12.09
CA ASN A 520 7.77 8.62 11.31
C ASN A 520 7.27 9.13 9.96
N GLU A 521 6.64 10.30 9.95
CA GLU A 521 6.14 10.92 8.71
C GLU A 521 7.28 11.32 7.77
N ILE A 522 8.39 11.86 8.28
CA ILE A 522 9.58 12.17 7.47
C ILE A 522 10.16 10.89 6.87
N LEU A 523 10.31 9.83 7.67
CA LEU A 523 10.81 8.53 7.21
C LEU A 523 9.91 7.89 6.14
N SER A 524 8.61 8.04 6.26
CA SER A 524 7.66 7.52 5.27
C SER A 524 7.69 8.27 3.94
N ARG A 525 7.97 9.57 3.98
CA ARG A 525 8.04 10.42 2.77
C ARG A 525 9.39 10.35 2.09
N ASP A 526 10.44 10.44 2.86
CA ASP A 526 11.83 10.41 2.39
C ASP A 526 12.79 9.90 3.47
N TYR A 527 12.96 8.59 3.53
CA TYR A 527 13.89 8.00 4.52
C TYR A 527 15.36 8.41 4.30
N THR A 528 15.72 8.97 3.14
CA THR A 528 17.08 9.43 2.85
C THR A 528 17.42 10.73 3.58
N THR A 529 16.42 11.50 4.01
CA THR A 529 16.59 12.72 4.81
C THR A 529 17.24 12.42 6.15
N PHE A 530 16.94 11.25 6.74
CA PHE A 530 17.53 10.81 7.99
C PHE A 530 18.81 10.01 7.75
N ASN A 531 19.95 10.69 7.60
CA ASN A 531 21.26 10.03 7.64
C ASN A 531 21.68 9.85 9.11
N TRP A 532 21.61 8.62 9.59
CA TRP A 532 21.98 8.26 10.96
C TRP A 532 23.44 8.54 11.30
N ASP A 533 24.35 8.41 10.33
CA ASP A 533 25.77 8.69 10.51
C ASP A 533 25.99 10.19 10.78
N ASP A 534 25.29 11.06 10.07
CA ASP A 534 25.35 12.51 10.27
C ASP A 534 24.82 12.88 11.67
N TRP A 535 23.73 12.27 12.11
CA TRP A 535 23.20 12.48 13.46
C TRP A 535 24.17 11.99 14.52
N ASN A 536 24.68 10.77 14.39
CA ASN A 536 25.61 10.16 15.35
C ASN A 536 26.93 10.93 15.45
N ALA A 537 27.38 11.57 14.36
CA ALA A 537 28.56 12.41 14.35
C ALA A 537 28.42 13.69 15.23
N LEU A 538 27.20 14.08 15.59
CA LEU A 538 26.93 15.19 16.51
C LEU A 538 27.02 14.79 17.99
N ASN A 539 27.19 13.51 18.29
CA ASN A 539 27.35 12.99 19.65
C ASN A 539 28.82 13.02 20.11
N PRO A 540 29.08 12.88 21.42
CA PRO A 540 30.44 12.79 21.93
C PRO A 540 31.20 11.62 21.33
N ALA A 541 32.50 11.76 21.08
CA ALA A 541 33.30 10.69 20.53
C ALA A 541 33.23 9.43 21.44
N GLY A 542 32.90 8.30 20.84
CA GLY A 542 32.77 7.02 21.54
C GLY A 542 31.46 6.82 22.29
N PHE A 543 30.51 7.74 22.15
CA PHE A 543 29.14 7.55 22.66
C PHE A 543 28.35 6.53 21.81
N THR A 544 27.58 5.70 22.47
CA THR A 544 26.61 4.78 21.86
C THR A 544 25.31 4.89 22.67
N TYR A 545 24.17 4.95 22.00
CA TYR A 545 22.87 4.96 22.67
C TYR A 545 22.65 3.68 23.48
N TRP A 546 21.93 3.77 24.56
CA TRP A 546 21.77 2.66 25.50
C TRP A 546 20.98 1.48 24.93
N ASN A 547 20.00 1.74 24.06
CA ASN A 547 19.30 0.66 23.38
C ASN A 547 20.23 -0.19 22.52
N ASP A 548 21.32 0.40 21.99
CA ASP A 548 22.32 -0.31 21.19
C ASP A 548 23.38 -1.01 22.06
N SER A 549 23.66 -0.48 23.27
CA SER A 549 24.69 -1.00 24.17
C SER A 549 24.14 -1.90 25.29
N GLY A 550 22.86 -1.78 25.62
CA GLY A 550 22.22 -2.48 26.74
C GLY A 550 22.52 -1.89 28.13
N ASP A 551 23.21 -0.75 28.21
CA ASP A 551 23.70 -0.12 29.45
C ASP A 551 22.83 1.07 29.88
N TYR A 552 21.52 0.86 30.12
CA TYR A 552 20.65 1.94 30.58
C TYR A 552 20.92 2.38 32.02
N ASP A 553 21.43 3.61 32.19
CA ASP A 553 21.54 4.28 33.48
C ASP A 553 20.81 5.63 33.46
N ARG A 554 19.58 5.65 33.98
CA ARG A 554 18.73 6.85 34.04
C ARG A 554 19.32 7.98 34.92
N TYR A 555 20.36 7.71 35.71
CA TYR A 555 21.01 8.69 36.58
C TYR A 555 22.31 9.23 36.00
N ASP A 556 22.76 8.71 34.86
CA ASP A 556 23.96 9.23 34.21
C ASP A 556 23.70 10.60 33.60
N ALA A 557 24.10 11.66 34.33
CA ALA A 557 23.95 13.05 33.89
C ALA A 557 25.06 13.55 32.96
N ARG A 558 26.10 12.73 32.71
CA ARG A 558 27.26 13.12 31.88
C ARG A 558 26.78 13.55 30.47
N TRP A 559 27.33 14.63 29.98
CA TRP A 559 27.01 15.28 28.70
C TRP A 559 25.57 15.84 28.60
N THR A 560 24.85 15.93 29.69
CA THR A 560 23.53 16.55 29.73
C THR A 560 23.60 17.99 30.25
N MET A 561 22.49 18.72 30.15
CA MET A 561 22.41 20.07 30.72
C MET A 561 22.58 20.11 32.26
N PHE A 562 22.42 18.98 32.94
CA PHE A 562 22.53 18.86 34.41
C PHE A 562 23.97 18.58 34.88
N ASP A 563 24.85 18.12 33.96
CA ASP A 563 26.30 18.00 34.18
C ASP A 563 27.05 18.41 32.90
N ASN A 564 27.55 19.63 32.90
CA ASN A 564 28.20 20.27 31.76
C ASN A 564 29.75 20.22 31.82
N GLY A 565 30.31 19.39 32.70
CA GLY A 565 31.74 19.31 32.86
C GLY A 565 32.51 18.92 31.60
N GLU A 566 31.91 18.08 30.74
CA GLU A 566 32.45 17.59 29.47
C GLU A 566 31.74 18.19 28.24
N GLY A 567 30.87 19.17 28.42
CA GLY A 567 30.03 19.75 27.38
C GLY A 567 28.61 19.17 27.37
N VAL A 568 27.69 19.90 26.77
CA VAL A 568 26.28 19.51 26.66
C VAL A 568 26.00 18.98 25.26
N TYR A 569 25.58 17.74 25.16
CA TYR A 569 25.22 17.04 23.92
C TYR A 569 23.80 16.53 23.94
N PHE A 570 23.24 16.33 25.15
CA PHE A 570 21.91 15.79 25.37
C PHE A 570 21.15 16.69 26.33
N VAL A 571 19.83 16.71 26.19
CA VAL A 571 18.96 17.45 27.11
C VAL A 571 19.09 16.86 28.53
N ASP A 572 18.87 15.57 28.66
CA ASP A 572 18.93 14.83 29.92
C ASP A 572 19.41 13.38 29.68
N SER A 573 19.36 12.56 30.73
CA SER A 573 19.75 11.16 30.65
C SER A 573 18.80 10.35 29.77
N TYR A 574 17.51 10.69 29.71
CA TYR A 574 16.53 9.98 28.87
C TYR A 574 16.84 10.16 27.37
N ALA A 575 17.34 11.32 26.96
CA ALA A 575 17.80 11.56 25.59
C ALA A 575 18.94 10.61 25.12
N LYS A 576 19.61 9.92 26.05
CA LYS A 576 20.66 8.95 25.74
C LYS A 576 20.13 7.53 25.53
N LEU A 577 18.83 7.30 25.72
CA LEU A 577 18.22 6.00 25.54
C LEU A 577 18.28 5.54 24.08
N ALA A 578 17.84 6.38 23.17
CA ALA A 578 17.80 6.13 21.73
C ALA A 578 17.90 7.44 20.96
N ALA A 579 18.30 7.39 19.69
CA ALA A 579 18.41 8.57 18.86
C ALA A 579 17.04 9.26 18.64
N GLN A 580 15.95 8.49 18.60
CA GLN A 580 14.59 9.01 18.54
C GLN A 580 14.23 9.81 19.78
N GLU A 581 14.57 9.28 20.97
CA GLU A 581 14.33 9.96 22.23
C GLU A 581 15.17 11.24 22.37
N ASP A 582 16.40 11.24 21.88
CA ASP A 582 17.26 12.42 21.84
C ASP A 582 16.60 13.55 21.05
N ARG A 583 16.08 13.24 19.86
CA ARG A 583 15.36 14.21 19.02
C ARG A 583 14.05 14.66 19.67
N ALA A 584 13.27 13.73 20.19
CA ALA A 584 12.00 14.06 20.84
C ALA A 584 12.19 14.96 22.06
N ARG A 585 13.22 14.70 22.88
CA ARG A 585 13.55 15.54 24.05
C ARG A 585 14.03 16.94 23.63
N ILE A 586 14.84 17.06 22.57
CA ILE A 586 15.22 18.37 22.05
C ILE A 586 13.95 19.15 21.63
N MET A 587 13.07 18.54 20.84
CA MET A 587 11.86 19.22 20.39
C MET A 587 10.96 19.59 21.57
N GLU A 588 10.73 18.71 22.54
CA GLU A 588 9.96 19.00 23.73
C GLU A 588 10.47 20.25 24.45
N TYR A 589 11.79 20.35 24.71
CA TYR A 589 12.35 21.47 25.42
C TYR A 589 12.24 22.78 24.63
N PHE A 590 12.50 22.74 23.33
CA PHE A 590 12.39 23.96 22.49
C PHE A 590 10.93 24.38 22.23
N MET A 591 9.98 23.50 22.49
CA MET A 591 8.56 23.82 22.40
C MET A 591 7.98 24.39 23.71
N VAL A 592 8.32 23.81 24.89
CA VAL A 592 7.61 24.11 26.13
C VAL A 592 8.51 24.58 27.29
N HIS A 593 9.84 24.41 27.23
CA HIS A 593 10.79 24.76 28.28
C HIS A 593 11.69 25.93 27.85
N GLU A 594 11.14 27.14 27.80
CA GLU A 594 11.80 28.31 27.19
C GLU A 594 13.11 28.69 27.90
N ASP A 595 13.15 28.62 29.24
CA ASP A 595 14.34 28.99 30.02
C ASP A 595 15.48 27.98 29.79
N GLU A 596 15.16 26.68 29.83
CA GLU A 596 16.13 25.61 29.59
C GLU A 596 16.57 25.56 28.13
N ALA A 597 15.67 25.81 27.18
CA ALA A 597 16.01 25.92 25.77
C ALA A 597 17.02 27.05 25.54
N GLY A 598 16.87 28.17 26.25
CA GLY A 598 17.83 29.29 26.24
C GLY A 598 19.23 28.92 26.75
N LEU A 599 19.32 27.93 27.66
CA LEU A 599 20.61 27.36 28.11
C LEU A 599 21.12 26.32 27.10
N LEU A 600 20.27 25.42 26.65
CA LEU A 600 20.63 24.35 25.72
C LEU A 600 21.20 24.87 24.39
N ILE A 601 20.66 25.95 23.84
CA ILE A 601 21.10 26.53 22.58
C ILE A 601 22.53 27.10 22.63
N GLN A 602 23.08 27.30 23.84
CA GLN A 602 24.48 27.71 24.01
C GLN A 602 25.46 26.59 23.60
N SER A 603 24.99 25.33 23.61
CA SER A 603 25.76 24.20 23.12
C SER A 603 25.79 24.15 21.59
N ASP A 604 26.99 24.07 21.02
CA ASP A 604 27.14 23.92 19.58
C ASP A 604 26.58 22.57 19.09
N ALA A 605 26.67 21.50 19.88
CA ALA A 605 26.11 20.20 19.54
C ALA A 605 24.58 20.25 19.49
N ILE A 606 23.93 20.78 20.51
CA ILE A 606 22.46 20.93 20.56
C ILE A 606 21.99 21.85 19.42
N ARG A 607 22.71 22.94 19.14
CA ARG A 607 22.36 23.85 18.03
C ARG A 607 22.44 23.14 16.68
N GLN A 608 23.46 22.33 16.45
CA GLN A 608 23.61 21.56 15.22
C GLN A 608 22.52 20.49 15.09
N LYS A 609 22.21 19.76 16.17
CA LYS A 609 21.11 18.79 16.23
C LYS A 609 19.78 19.45 15.89
N LEU A 610 19.44 20.56 16.55
CA LEU A 610 18.20 21.30 16.27
C LEU A 610 18.15 21.80 14.81
N THR A 611 19.27 22.33 14.29
CA THR A 611 19.37 22.77 12.89
C THR A 611 19.11 21.62 11.91
N TRP A 612 19.66 20.43 12.21
CA TRP A 612 19.44 19.24 11.40
C TRP A 612 17.95 18.84 11.40
N MET A 613 17.29 18.84 12.58
CA MET A 613 15.85 18.55 12.71
C MET A 613 15.00 19.57 11.95
N CYS A 614 15.30 20.87 12.06
CA CYS A 614 14.59 21.92 11.34
C CYS A 614 14.69 21.75 9.82
N ARG A 615 15.86 21.35 9.31
CA ARG A 615 16.06 21.06 7.89
C ARG A 615 15.17 19.89 7.46
N ALA A 616 15.15 18.79 8.21
CA ALA A 616 14.31 17.63 7.90
C ALA A 616 12.81 17.99 7.82
N VAL A 617 12.31 18.78 8.77
CA VAL A 617 10.92 19.26 8.72
C VAL A 617 10.67 20.11 7.48
N ARG A 618 11.58 21.03 7.13
CA ARG A 618 11.41 21.93 5.99
C ARG A 618 11.52 21.24 4.63
N GLU A 619 12.23 20.13 4.55
CA GLU A 619 12.34 19.30 3.35
C GLU A 619 11.11 18.42 3.13
N CYS A 620 10.43 17.99 4.20
CA CYS A 620 9.35 17.01 4.13
C CYS A 620 7.93 17.59 4.27
N PHE A 621 7.77 18.75 4.86
CA PHE A 621 6.45 19.38 5.06
C PHE A 621 6.32 20.67 4.22
N ASP A 622 5.07 20.99 3.85
CA ASP A 622 4.79 22.28 3.25
C ASP A 622 4.93 23.37 4.31
N THR A 623 5.99 24.14 4.19
CA THR A 623 6.31 25.25 5.09
C THR A 623 6.00 26.63 4.49
N ALA A 624 5.31 26.67 3.34
CA ALA A 624 4.91 27.90 2.69
C ALA A 624 3.98 28.71 3.61
N GLY A 625 4.32 29.97 3.80
CA GLY A 625 3.54 30.88 4.66
C GLY A 625 3.78 30.73 6.16
N TRP A 626 4.63 29.81 6.62
CA TRP A 626 4.98 29.76 8.04
C TRP A 626 5.78 30.99 8.45
N GLY A 627 5.48 31.53 9.62
CA GLY A 627 6.41 32.39 10.34
C GLY A 627 7.61 31.59 10.84
N THR A 628 8.45 32.19 11.71
CA THR A 628 9.48 31.41 12.41
C THR A 628 8.80 30.44 13.40
N PRO A 629 8.88 29.12 13.19
CA PRO A 629 8.34 28.15 14.14
C PRO A 629 8.93 28.34 15.53
N ARG A 630 8.19 27.93 16.57
CA ARG A 630 8.64 28.11 17.96
C ARG A 630 10.00 27.47 18.22
N TRP A 631 10.23 26.26 17.69
CA TRP A 631 11.49 25.54 17.84
C TRP A 631 12.68 26.17 17.11
N GLU A 632 12.45 27.07 16.17
CA GLU A 632 13.51 27.79 15.45
C GLU A 632 13.84 29.16 16.03
N LYS A 633 13.07 29.65 17.01
CA LYS A 633 13.21 31.03 17.52
C LYS A 633 14.56 31.34 18.14
N LEU A 634 15.28 30.31 18.59
CA LEU A 634 16.59 30.45 19.26
C LEU A 634 17.76 30.12 18.34
N LEU A 635 17.52 29.62 17.11
CA LEU A 635 18.53 29.44 16.08
C LEU A 635 18.87 30.80 15.41
#